data_890404a9c40568ec31757a8eddfafd1c
#
_entry.id   890404a9c40568ec31757a8eddfafd1c
#
_cell.length_a   1.000
_cell.length_b   1.000
_cell.length_c   1.000
_cell.angle_alpha   90.00
_cell.angle_beta   90.00
_cell.angle_gamma   90.00
#
_symmetry.space_group_name_H-M   'P 1'
#
loop_
_entity.id
_entity.type
_entity.pdbx_description
1 polymer ?
#
loop_
_entity_poly.entity_id
_entity_poly.type
_entity_poly.pdbx_seq_one_letter_code
_entity_poly.pdbx_strand_id
1 'polypeptide(L)'
;MLVFCVAALLALGWVMLYSSSMVQVGARYLLMQLVWGALGVACCVAAAAMDYRLLKKLALPLLMVAILLLGLVLAPGIGTKINGARRWFSFGGVRFQPSEFAKLAMVIALAWYGERFQRQMTDWKRGVLIPGAAIGLVLALIFVEPDRGTTILLAALSGLMLLIAGARWHHFVPPALAGVAGLALSIWHDPMRLKRILSWIYLEDNKSGAGYQAYQAMIALGAGGWTGLGLGNGRQKLGFVPEHHTDFIFSIIGEELGLVATLLVVTAFIAIVICGVYIAWSSSDTFGLLLGSGVSFLVGLQAFINIGVVTSALPNKGLPLPFISYGGTSIIASLMMAGLLLNVSGHRGPVRTRPTAQ
;
A
#
# COMPACT_ATOMS: atom_id res chain seq x y z
N MET A 1 -1.68 -9.33 19.47
CA MET A 1 -1.16 -9.88 18.19
C MET A 1 -0.87 -8.77 17.16
N LEU A 2 -1.82 -7.90 16.78
CA LEU A 2 -1.60 -6.82 15.81
C LEU A 2 -0.36 -5.96 16.14
N VAL A 3 -0.29 -5.39 17.35
CA VAL A 3 0.83 -4.54 17.80
C VAL A 3 2.16 -5.28 17.74
N PHE A 4 2.19 -6.55 18.14
CA PHE A 4 3.39 -7.39 18.07
C PHE A 4 3.88 -7.57 16.63
N CYS A 5 2.99 -7.91 15.69
CA CYS A 5 3.36 -8.08 14.28
C CYS A 5 3.86 -6.76 13.67
N VAL A 6 3.20 -5.63 13.94
CA VAL A 6 3.62 -4.31 13.47
C VAL A 6 4.99 -3.93 14.04
N ALA A 7 5.21 -4.13 15.34
CA ALA A 7 6.49 -3.84 16.00
C ALA A 7 7.62 -4.73 15.47
N ALA A 8 7.35 -6.01 15.25
CA ALA A 8 8.32 -6.96 14.69
C ALA A 8 8.72 -6.57 13.25
N LEU A 9 7.74 -6.21 12.39
CA LEU A 9 8.03 -5.76 11.02
C LEU A 9 8.81 -4.44 11.00
N LEU A 10 8.49 -3.49 11.89
CA LEU A 10 9.24 -2.25 12.04
C LEU A 10 10.69 -2.49 12.46
N ALA A 11 10.89 -3.32 13.48
CA ALA A 11 12.22 -3.66 13.97
C ALA A 11 13.04 -4.35 12.88
N LEU A 12 12.45 -5.32 12.17
CA LEU A 12 13.08 -5.96 11.02
C LEU A 12 13.42 -4.92 9.93
N GLY A 13 12.50 -4.01 9.61
CA GLY A 13 12.72 -2.94 8.64
C GLY A 13 13.92 -2.07 8.99
N TRP A 14 14.10 -1.69 10.25
CA TRP A 14 15.25 -0.89 10.69
C TRP A 14 16.57 -1.67 10.60
N VAL A 15 16.58 -2.94 11.01
CA VAL A 15 17.75 -3.81 10.92
C VAL A 15 18.14 -3.99 9.45
N MET A 16 17.20 -4.29 8.58
CA MET A 16 17.46 -4.52 7.16
C MET A 16 17.84 -3.23 6.43
N LEU A 17 17.28 -2.10 6.83
CA LEU A 17 17.67 -0.81 6.28
C LEU A 17 19.12 -0.45 6.66
N TYR A 18 19.52 -0.71 7.90
CA TYR A 18 20.91 -0.57 8.33
C TYR A 18 21.82 -1.45 7.47
N SER A 19 21.51 -2.73 7.34
CA SER A 19 22.28 -3.66 6.52
C SER A 19 22.37 -3.23 5.05
N SER A 20 21.25 -2.79 4.46
CA SER A 20 21.19 -2.47 3.04
C SER A 20 21.83 -1.12 2.68
N SER A 21 21.84 -0.14 3.59
CA SER A 21 22.30 1.24 3.28
C SER A 21 23.70 1.58 3.78
N MET A 22 24.22 0.82 4.74
CA MET A 22 25.46 1.20 5.45
C MET A 22 26.66 1.35 4.52
N VAL A 23 26.79 0.50 3.51
CA VAL A 23 27.94 0.50 2.58
C VAL A 23 27.90 1.69 1.62
N GLN A 24 26.71 2.14 1.20
CA GLN A 24 26.58 3.18 0.17
C GLN A 24 26.40 4.59 0.75
N VAL A 25 25.62 4.74 1.82
CA VAL A 25 25.15 6.05 2.35
C VAL A 25 25.39 6.18 3.86
N GLY A 26 25.97 5.16 4.49
CA GLY A 26 26.15 5.11 5.94
C GLY A 26 24.83 5.03 6.71
N ALA A 27 24.84 5.49 7.96
CA ALA A 27 23.67 5.43 8.84
C ALA A 27 22.55 6.45 8.51
N ARG A 28 22.72 7.30 7.48
CA ARG A 28 21.78 8.41 7.20
C ARG A 28 20.35 7.94 6.96
N TYR A 29 20.16 6.87 6.17
CA TYR A 29 18.82 6.38 5.89
C TYR A 29 18.17 5.77 7.14
N LEU A 30 18.93 5.06 7.97
CA LEU A 30 18.43 4.55 9.24
C LEU A 30 18.01 5.69 10.18
N LEU A 31 18.87 6.71 10.37
CA LEU A 31 18.54 7.85 11.24
C LEU A 31 17.27 8.57 10.77
N MET A 32 17.16 8.84 9.47
CA MET A 32 15.94 9.45 8.91
C MET A 32 14.72 8.56 9.11
N GLN A 33 14.85 7.24 8.91
CA GLN A 33 13.73 6.30 9.10
C GLN A 33 13.32 6.19 10.57
N LEU A 34 14.27 6.29 11.52
CA LEU A 34 13.96 6.33 12.96
C LEU A 34 13.17 7.60 13.32
N VAL A 35 13.56 8.76 12.78
CA VAL A 35 12.81 10.01 12.97
C VAL A 35 11.40 9.89 12.41
N TRP A 36 11.25 9.39 11.18
CA TRP A 36 9.93 9.16 10.57
C TRP A 36 9.13 8.09 11.31
N GLY A 37 9.80 7.05 11.82
CA GLY A 37 9.19 6.02 12.64
C GLY A 37 8.66 6.58 13.96
N ALA A 38 9.45 7.41 14.64
CA ALA A 38 9.01 8.07 15.89
C ALA A 38 7.79 8.98 15.64
N LEU A 39 7.83 9.80 14.57
CA LEU A 39 6.68 10.61 14.17
C LEU A 39 5.47 9.74 13.80
N GLY A 40 5.70 8.65 13.09
CA GLY A 40 4.64 7.68 12.74
C GLY A 40 4.02 7.01 13.97
N VAL A 41 4.83 6.65 14.99
CA VAL A 41 4.34 6.12 16.27
C VAL A 41 3.51 7.18 16.99
N ALA A 42 3.93 8.44 17.02
CA ALA A 42 3.14 9.52 17.59
C ALA A 42 1.79 9.67 16.88
N CYS A 43 1.77 9.63 15.54
CA CYS A 43 0.54 9.62 14.74
C CYS A 43 -0.32 8.38 14.99
N CYS A 44 0.29 7.20 15.18
CA CYS A 44 -0.40 5.96 15.54
C CYS A 44 -1.12 6.10 16.89
N VAL A 45 -0.42 6.60 17.91
CA VAL A 45 -0.99 6.82 19.24
C VAL A 45 -2.11 7.86 19.18
N ALA A 46 -1.91 8.97 18.48
CA ALA A 46 -2.95 9.98 18.27
C ALA A 46 -4.20 9.38 17.57
N ALA A 47 -3.99 8.61 16.49
CA ALA A 47 -5.08 7.93 15.78
C ALA A 47 -5.78 6.87 16.65
N ALA A 48 -5.05 6.20 17.54
CA ALA A 48 -5.63 5.23 18.48
C ALA A 48 -6.42 5.87 19.61
N ALA A 49 -6.03 7.08 20.04
CA ALA A 49 -6.63 7.80 21.16
C ALA A 49 -7.88 8.61 20.78
N MET A 50 -7.96 9.11 19.52
CA MET A 50 -9.12 9.89 19.07
C MET A 50 -10.31 9.00 18.72
N ASP A 51 -11.54 9.48 18.88
CA ASP A 51 -12.72 8.72 18.41
C ASP A 51 -12.74 8.67 16.87
N TYR A 52 -12.63 7.47 16.30
CA TYR A 52 -12.66 7.25 14.84
C TYR A 52 -13.95 7.78 14.19
N ARG A 53 -15.03 7.95 14.95
CA ARG A 53 -16.29 8.52 14.47
C ARG A 53 -16.16 9.98 14.02
N LEU A 54 -15.16 10.70 14.53
CA LEU A 54 -14.84 12.06 14.06
C LEU A 54 -14.43 12.04 12.58
N LEU A 55 -13.81 10.95 12.10
CA LEU A 55 -13.44 10.80 10.70
C LEU A 55 -14.63 10.81 9.76
N LYS A 56 -15.84 10.47 10.24
CA LYS A 56 -17.09 10.60 9.44
C LYS A 56 -17.33 12.05 9.01
N LYS A 57 -17.08 13.01 9.91
CA LYS A 57 -17.24 14.44 9.63
C LYS A 57 -16.14 14.96 8.71
N LEU A 58 -14.96 14.37 8.78
CA LEU A 58 -13.79 14.75 8.01
C LEU A 58 -13.66 13.99 6.67
N ALA A 59 -14.51 13.01 6.40
CA ALA A 59 -14.38 12.12 5.23
C ALA A 59 -14.32 12.89 3.91
N LEU A 60 -15.29 13.78 3.66
CA LEU A 60 -15.29 14.60 2.45
C LEU A 60 -14.19 15.67 2.42
N PRO A 61 -13.96 16.45 3.50
CA PRO A 61 -12.81 17.36 3.56
C PRO A 61 -11.47 16.69 3.28
N LEU A 62 -11.20 15.52 3.88
CA LEU A 62 -9.95 14.77 3.66
C LEU A 62 -9.83 14.32 2.20
N LEU A 63 -10.91 13.84 1.59
CA LEU A 63 -10.91 13.45 0.19
C LEU A 63 -10.67 14.66 -0.72
N MET A 64 -11.30 15.81 -0.45
CA MET A 64 -11.07 17.05 -1.22
C MET A 64 -9.63 17.53 -1.10
N VAL A 65 -9.06 17.51 0.10
CA VAL A 65 -7.63 17.84 0.31
C VAL A 65 -6.73 16.87 -0.45
N ALA A 66 -7.04 15.57 -0.45
CA ALA A 66 -6.28 14.58 -1.20
C ALA A 66 -6.31 14.87 -2.71
N ILE A 67 -7.49 15.15 -3.27
CA ILE A 67 -7.65 15.51 -4.69
C ILE A 67 -6.88 16.80 -5.02
N LEU A 68 -6.95 17.81 -4.15
CA LEU A 68 -6.22 19.06 -4.31
C LEU A 68 -4.69 18.82 -4.31
N LEU A 69 -4.17 18.04 -3.35
CA LEU A 69 -2.75 17.72 -3.26
C LEU A 69 -2.26 16.91 -4.47
N LEU A 70 -3.04 15.93 -4.95
CA LEU A 70 -2.75 15.19 -6.17
C LEU A 70 -2.74 16.08 -7.41
N GLY A 71 -3.66 17.05 -7.50
CA GLY A 71 -3.66 18.04 -8.57
C GLY A 71 -2.46 18.98 -8.50
N LEU A 72 -2.13 19.47 -7.31
CA LEU A 72 -1.02 20.40 -7.09
C LEU A 72 0.34 19.76 -7.39
N VAL A 73 0.54 18.47 -7.10
CA VAL A 73 1.84 17.82 -7.39
C VAL A 73 2.12 17.70 -8.87
N LEU A 74 1.08 17.69 -9.72
CA LEU A 74 1.23 17.68 -11.18
C LEU A 74 1.64 19.04 -11.73
N ALA A 75 1.38 20.15 -10.99
CA ALA A 75 1.67 21.51 -11.44
C ALA A 75 3.18 21.73 -11.59
N PRO A 76 3.62 22.34 -12.72
CA PRO A 76 5.02 22.71 -12.91
C PRO A 76 5.49 23.69 -11.83
N GLY A 77 6.68 23.44 -11.26
CA GLY A 77 7.25 24.30 -10.22
C GLY A 77 6.85 23.92 -8.79
N ILE A 78 5.79 23.15 -8.56
CA ILE A 78 5.33 22.72 -7.23
C ILE A 78 5.77 21.26 -6.96
N GLY A 79 5.45 20.34 -7.86
CA GLY A 79 5.86 18.95 -7.75
C GLY A 79 7.29 18.70 -8.22
N THR A 80 8.07 17.99 -7.42
CA THR A 80 9.45 17.59 -7.75
C THR A 80 9.45 16.39 -8.70
N LYS A 81 10.20 16.50 -9.79
CA LYS A 81 10.36 15.41 -10.77
C LYS A 81 11.51 14.49 -10.34
N ILE A 82 11.18 13.24 -9.99
CA ILE A 82 12.12 12.18 -9.62
C ILE A 82 11.88 10.99 -10.55
N ASN A 83 12.94 10.44 -11.14
CA ASN A 83 12.86 9.31 -12.08
C ASN A 83 11.81 9.52 -13.20
N GLY A 84 11.68 10.75 -13.69
CA GLY A 84 10.77 11.09 -14.77
C GLY A 84 9.31 11.36 -14.35
N ALA A 85 8.94 11.15 -13.09
CA ALA A 85 7.60 11.32 -12.56
C ALA A 85 7.51 12.45 -11.51
N ARG A 86 6.41 13.21 -11.52
CA ARG A 86 6.11 14.22 -10.49
C ARG A 86 5.13 13.62 -9.49
N ARG A 87 5.68 13.14 -8.34
CA ARG A 87 4.90 12.43 -7.30
C ARG A 87 5.17 12.97 -5.90
N TRP A 88 6.12 13.90 -5.77
CA TRP A 88 6.65 14.30 -4.48
C TRP A 88 6.62 15.81 -4.33
N PHE A 89 6.22 16.29 -3.17
CA PHE A 89 6.59 17.59 -2.70
C PHE A 89 7.91 17.49 -1.93
N SER A 90 8.87 18.36 -2.24
CA SER A 90 10.17 18.37 -1.57
C SER A 90 10.37 19.72 -0.87
N PHE A 91 10.44 19.70 0.45
CA PHE A 91 10.63 20.88 1.29
C PHE A 91 11.83 20.64 2.20
N GLY A 92 12.93 21.38 2.03
CA GLY A 92 14.07 21.32 2.95
C GLY A 92 14.67 19.93 3.18
N GLY A 93 14.64 19.03 2.17
CA GLY A 93 15.12 17.64 2.30
C GLY A 93 14.06 16.63 2.75
N VAL A 94 12.89 17.08 3.17
CA VAL A 94 11.73 16.25 3.47
C VAL A 94 10.92 16.02 2.20
N ARG A 95 10.53 14.78 1.94
CA ARG A 95 9.69 14.40 0.79
C ARG A 95 8.35 13.90 1.28
N PHE A 96 7.27 14.53 0.76
CA PHE A 96 5.89 14.13 1.02
C PHE A 96 5.25 13.62 -0.26
N GLN A 97 4.63 12.44 -0.21
CA GLN A 97 3.92 11.84 -1.33
C GLN A 97 2.40 11.94 -1.13
N PRO A 98 1.69 12.75 -1.93
CA PRO A 98 0.25 12.92 -1.81
C PRO A 98 -0.56 11.63 -1.94
N SER A 99 -0.11 10.69 -2.77
CA SER A 99 -0.81 9.42 -2.97
C SER A 99 -0.84 8.55 -1.71
N GLU A 100 0.14 8.66 -0.78
CA GLU A 100 0.09 7.97 0.53
C GLU A 100 -1.06 8.51 1.39
N PHE A 101 -1.24 9.83 1.41
CA PHE A 101 -2.37 10.46 2.09
C PHE A 101 -3.71 10.12 1.39
N ALA A 102 -3.74 10.13 0.05
CA ALA A 102 -4.94 9.82 -0.73
C ALA A 102 -5.45 8.39 -0.49
N LYS A 103 -4.57 7.41 -0.26
CA LYS A 103 -4.98 6.04 0.09
C LYS A 103 -5.85 6.03 1.35
N LEU A 104 -5.40 6.71 2.40
CA LEU A 104 -6.12 6.76 3.66
C LEU A 104 -7.42 7.59 3.55
N ALA A 105 -7.36 8.74 2.89
CA ALA A 105 -8.53 9.58 2.65
C ALA A 105 -9.62 8.85 1.87
N MET A 106 -9.22 8.03 0.86
CA MET A 106 -10.15 7.21 0.08
C MET A 106 -10.82 6.14 0.95
N VAL A 107 -10.06 5.44 1.81
CA VAL A 107 -10.63 4.45 2.74
C VAL A 107 -11.66 5.10 3.65
N ILE A 108 -11.35 6.26 4.24
CA ILE A 108 -12.26 6.99 5.14
C ILE A 108 -13.52 7.44 4.37
N ALA A 109 -13.35 7.99 3.18
CA ALA A 109 -14.46 8.47 2.35
C ALA A 109 -15.40 7.34 1.92
N LEU A 110 -14.84 6.20 1.49
CA LEU A 110 -15.63 5.02 1.11
C LEU A 110 -16.33 4.37 2.30
N ALA A 111 -15.68 4.33 3.46
CA ALA A 111 -16.32 3.84 4.69
C ALA A 111 -17.51 4.72 5.09
N TRP A 112 -17.35 6.05 5.04
CA TRP A 112 -18.45 6.99 5.29
C TRP A 112 -19.57 6.85 4.25
N TYR A 113 -19.23 6.74 2.97
CA TYR A 113 -20.20 6.60 1.90
C TYR A 113 -21.00 5.30 2.02
N GLY A 114 -20.29 4.18 2.25
CA GLY A 114 -20.90 2.86 2.42
C GLY A 114 -21.86 2.79 3.60
N GLU A 115 -21.52 3.41 4.74
CA GLU A 115 -22.43 3.49 5.89
C GLU A 115 -23.67 4.35 5.57
N ARG A 116 -23.46 5.55 4.99
CA ARG A 116 -24.54 6.51 4.74
C ARG A 116 -25.58 6.01 3.74
N PHE A 117 -25.13 5.28 2.71
CA PHE A 117 -25.99 4.79 1.63
C PHE A 117 -26.18 3.27 1.66
N GLN A 118 -25.95 2.61 2.79
CA GLN A 118 -25.96 1.14 2.93
C GLN A 118 -27.20 0.46 2.30
N ARG A 119 -28.39 1.00 2.55
CA ARG A 119 -29.65 0.46 2.02
C ARG A 119 -29.79 0.59 0.49
N GLN A 120 -29.00 1.43 -0.13
CA GLN A 120 -29.08 1.78 -1.55
C GLN A 120 -27.86 1.28 -2.34
N MET A 121 -26.94 0.57 -1.67
CA MET A 121 -25.75 0.03 -2.32
C MET A 121 -26.06 -1.05 -3.37
N THR A 122 -27.22 -1.66 -3.30
CA THR A 122 -27.71 -2.63 -4.31
C THR A 122 -28.12 -1.98 -5.63
N ASP A 123 -28.36 -0.66 -5.66
CA ASP A 123 -28.66 0.10 -6.88
C ASP A 123 -27.37 0.44 -7.63
N TRP A 124 -27.37 0.33 -8.95
CA TRP A 124 -26.20 0.58 -9.78
C TRP A 124 -25.69 2.02 -9.67
N LYS A 125 -26.61 2.99 -9.60
CA LYS A 125 -26.24 4.42 -9.52
C LYS A 125 -25.50 4.73 -8.20
N ARG A 126 -26.06 4.27 -7.07
CA ARG A 126 -25.49 4.57 -5.74
C ARG A 126 -24.44 3.58 -5.28
N GLY A 127 -24.51 2.33 -5.75
CA GLY A 127 -23.55 1.30 -5.41
C GLY A 127 -22.20 1.46 -6.14
N VAL A 128 -22.22 1.94 -7.39
CA VAL A 128 -21.02 1.99 -8.23
C VAL A 128 -20.82 3.33 -8.93
N LEU A 129 -21.85 3.91 -9.59
CA LEU A 129 -21.65 5.07 -10.46
C LEU A 129 -21.22 6.32 -9.68
N ILE A 130 -21.92 6.68 -8.60
CA ILE A 130 -21.63 7.88 -7.80
C ILE A 130 -20.28 7.75 -7.07
N PRO A 131 -20.02 6.69 -6.27
CA PRO A 131 -18.70 6.54 -5.66
C PRO A 131 -17.62 6.32 -6.71
N GLY A 132 -17.93 5.65 -7.83
CA GLY A 132 -17.05 5.44 -8.96
C GLY A 132 -16.56 6.73 -9.62
N ALA A 133 -17.35 7.78 -9.64
CA ALA A 133 -16.91 9.09 -10.14
C ALA A 133 -15.81 9.70 -9.26
N ALA A 134 -15.97 9.66 -7.93
CA ALA A 134 -14.96 10.15 -6.99
C ALA A 134 -13.70 9.27 -7.02
N ILE A 135 -13.87 7.93 -7.02
CA ILE A 135 -12.79 6.97 -7.18
C ILE A 135 -12.06 7.23 -8.49
N GLY A 136 -12.79 7.33 -9.61
CA GLY A 136 -12.23 7.55 -10.94
C GLY A 136 -11.40 8.82 -11.03
N LEU A 137 -11.84 9.90 -10.40
CA LEU A 137 -11.09 11.16 -10.33
C LEU A 137 -9.75 10.98 -9.62
N VAL A 138 -9.74 10.35 -8.43
CA VAL A 138 -8.50 10.08 -7.68
C VAL A 138 -7.58 9.16 -8.46
N LEU A 139 -8.12 8.08 -9.03
CA LEU A 139 -7.34 7.14 -9.84
C LEU A 139 -6.76 7.80 -11.09
N ALA A 140 -7.51 8.67 -11.76
CA ALA A 140 -7.05 9.41 -12.94
C ALA A 140 -5.87 10.33 -12.58
N LEU A 141 -5.95 11.08 -11.47
CA LEU A 141 -4.85 11.93 -11.00
C LEU A 141 -3.59 11.12 -10.72
N ILE A 142 -3.70 10.02 -9.96
CA ILE A 142 -2.56 9.13 -9.64
C ILE A 142 -2.02 8.45 -10.92
N PHE A 143 -2.88 8.13 -11.87
CA PHE A 143 -2.48 7.56 -13.15
C PHE A 143 -1.67 8.53 -14.01
N VAL A 144 -2.02 9.82 -13.99
CA VAL A 144 -1.26 10.90 -14.64
C VAL A 144 0.08 11.16 -13.95
N GLU A 145 0.23 10.87 -12.65
CA GLU A 145 1.52 10.86 -11.92
C GLU A 145 2.46 9.70 -12.32
N PRO A 146 2.26 8.95 -13.35
CA PRO A 146 2.63 7.57 -13.75
C PRO A 146 2.71 6.54 -12.61
N ASP A 147 1.95 6.70 -11.50
CA ASP A 147 1.92 5.73 -10.40
C ASP A 147 0.82 4.68 -10.57
N ARG A 148 1.10 3.68 -11.42
CA ARG A 148 0.14 2.60 -11.71
C ARG A 148 0.01 1.58 -10.61
N GLY A 149 1.05 1.41 -9.80
CA GLY A 149 1.00 0.51 -8.67
C GLY A 149 -0.09 0.95 -7.69
N THR A 150 -0.04 2.21 -7.27
CA THR A 150 -1.05 2.82 -6.39
C THR A 150 -2.42 2.91 -7.06
N THR A 151 -2.49 3.17 -8.38
CA THR A 151 -3.76 3.16 -9.13
C THR A 151 -4.45 1.80 -9.07
N ILE A 152 -3.74 0.71 -9.36
CA ILE A 152 -4.29 -0.66 -9.32
C ILE A 152 -4.67 -1.05 -7.88
N LEU A 153 -3.80 -0.75 -6.92
CA LEU A 153 -4.05 -0.98 -5.50
C LEU A 153 -5.36 -0.32 -5.04
N LEU A 154 -5.53 0.97 -5.32
CA LEU A 154 -6.72 1.72 -4.91
C LEU A 154 -7.97 1.31 -5.67
N ALA A 155 -7.86 0.95 -6.95
CA ALA A 155 -8.99 0.43 -7.72
C ALA A 155 -9.51 -0.89 -7.12
N ALA A 156 -8.60 -1.85 -6.83
CA ALA A 156 -8.95 -3.11 -6.20
C ALA A 156 -9.53 -2.91 -4.79
N LEU A 157 -8.89 -2.08 -3.98
CA LEU A 157 -9.35 -1.75 -2.63
C LEU A 157 -10.74 -1.12 -2.64
N SER A 158 -10.97 -0.13 -3.52
CA SER A 158 -12.26 0.54 -3.64
C SER A 158 -13.37 -0.42 -4.04
N GLY A 159 -13.08 -1.31 -4.99
CA GLY A 159 -14.01 -2.38 -5.39
C GLY A 159 -14.37 -3.29 -4.22
N LEU A 160 -13.37 -3.76 -3.46
CA LEU A 160 -13.59 -4.60 -2.27
C LEU A 160 -14.41 -3.87 -1.20
N MET A 161 -14.11 -2.61 -0.92
CA MET A 161 -14.86 -1.83 0.07
C MET A 161 -16.32 -1.63 -0.32
N LEU A 162 -16.61 -1.33 -1.59
CA LEU A 162 -17.98 -1.20 -2.08
C LEU A 162 -18.74 -2.54 -2.06
N LEU A 163 -18.06 -3.68 -2.34
CA LEU A 163 -18.64 -5.01 -2.20
C LEU A 163 -19.03 -5.31 -0.74
N ILE A 164 -18.13 -5.00 0.21
CA ILE A 164 -18.42 -5.18 1.65
C ILE A 164 -19.55 -4.25 2.10
N ALA A 165 -19.65 -3.05 1.52
CA ALA A 165 -20.75 -2.12 1.77
C ALA A 165 -22.11 -2.60 1.22
N GLY A 166 -22.13 -3.65 0.38
CA GLY A 166 -23.33 -4.29 -0.14
C GLY A 166 -23.62 -4.04 -1.62
N ALA A 167 -22.66 -3.51 -2.38
CA ALA A 167 -22.80 -3.37 -3.82
C ALA A 167 -22.79 -4.74 -4.53
N ARG A 168 -23.60 -4.90 -5.57
CA ARG A 168 -23.69 -6.16 -6.32
C ARG A 168 -22.45 -6.34 -7.20
N TRP A 169 -21.82 -7.52 -7.14
CA TRP A 169 -20.58 -7.81 -7.86
C TRP A 169 -20.66 -7.57 -9.39
N HIS A 170 -21.80 -7.89 -10.02
CA HIS A 170 -21.99 -7.72 -11.46
C HIS A 170 -22.00 -6.24 -11.91
N HIS A 171 -22.25 -5.30 -10.99
CA HIS A 171 -22.15 -3.87 -11.28
C HIS A 171 -20.70 -3.39 -11.49
N PHE A 172 -19.72 -4.17 -11.05
CA PHE A 172 -18.29 -3.86 -11.27
C PHE A 172 -17.77 -4.32 -12.62
N VAL A 173 -18.51 -5.18 -13.34
CA VAL A 173 -18.06 -5.70 -14.64
C VAL A 173 -17.82 -4.58 -15.66
N PRO A 174 -18.75 -3.62 -15.88
CA PRO A 174 -18.51 -2.54 -16.83
C PRO A 174 -17.31 -1.65 -16.47
N PRO A 175 -17.15 -1.11 -15.25
CA PRO A 175 -15.99 -0.31 -14.90
C PRO A 175 -14.68 -1.14 -14.88
N ALA A 176 -14.72 -2.42 -14.53
CA ALA A 176 -13.55 -3.29 -14.59
C ALA A 176 -13.08 -3.49 -16.05
N LEU A 177 -14.00 -3.78 -16.97
CA LEU A 177 -13.70 -3.91 -18.39
C LEU A 177 -13.13 -2.58 -18.96
N ALA A 178 -13.75 -1.44 -18.62
CA ALA A 178 -13.25 -0.13 -19.01
C ALA A 178 -11.83 0.13 -18.45
N GLY A 179 -11.57 -0.22 -17.20
CA GLY A 179 -10.26 -0.11 -16.56
C GLY A 179 -9.20 -0.99 -17.24
N VAL A 180 -9.53 -2.25 -17.52
CA VAL A 180 -8.63 -3.18 -18.25
C VAL A 180 -8.36 -2.68 -19.65
N ALA A 181 -9.39 -2.23 -20.40
CA ALA A 181 -9.22 -1.65 -21.73
C ALA A 181 -8.34 -0.40 -21.68
N GLY A 182 -8.55 0.52 -20.73
CA GLY A 182 -7.73 1.71 -20.56
C GLY A 182 -6.27 1.39 -20.24
N LEU A 183 -6.03 0.40 -19.37
CA LEU A 183 -4.68 -0.10 -19.08
C LEU A 183 -4.03 -0.72 -20.33
N ALA A 184 -4.76 -1.57 -21.07
CA ALA A 184 -4.27 -2.20 -22.29
C ALA A 184 -3.90 -1.15 -23.37
N LEU A 185 -4.78 -0.18 -23.60
CA LEU A 185 -4.49 0.94 -24.49
C LEU A 185 -3.27 1.76 -24.04
N SER A 186 -3.16 2.03 -22.74
CA SER A 186 -2.03 2.75 -22.18
C SER A 186 -0.70 2.01 -22.31
N ILE A 187 -0.72 0.67 -22.30
CA ILE A 187 0.46 -0.17 -22.54
C ILE A 187 0.81 -0.20 -24.02
N TRP A 188 -0.20 -0.34 -24.88
CA TRP A 188 -0.02 -0.38 -26.33
C TRP A 188 0.63 0.89 -26.88
N HIS A 189 0.23 2.06 -26.39
CA HIS A 189 0.74 3.38 -26.84
C HIS A 189 2.14 3.74 -26.31
N ASP A 190 2.68 2.99 -25.33
CA ASP A 190 3.97 3.29 -24.73
C ASP A 190 4.93 2.11 -24.89
N PRO A 191 5.91 2.17 -25.82
CA PRO A 191 6.85 1.09 -26.07
C PRO A 191 7.67 0.68 -24.84
N MET A 192 7.96 1.61 -23.93
CA MET A 192 8.71 1.31 -22.71
C MET A 192 7.88 0.44 -21.75
N ARG A 193 6.57 0.63 -21.74
CA ARG A 193 5.65 -0.15 -20.89
C ARG A 193 5.46 -1.55 -21.44
N LEU A 194 5.31 -1.65 -22.77
CA LEU A 194 5.25 -2.95 -23.44
C LEU A 194 6.53 -3.75 -23.17
N LYS A 195 7.71 -3.11 -23.27
CA LYS A 195 8.98 -3.74 -22.92
C LYS A 195 9.02 -4.25 -21.48
N ARG A 196 8.45 -3.52 -20.49
CA ARG A 196 8.39 -3.98 -19.08
C ARG A 196 7.51 -5.22 -18.90
N ILE A 197 6.41 -5.33 -19.65
CA ILE A 197 5.55 -6.52 -19.59
C ILE A 197 6.21 -7.70 -20.30
N LEU A 198 6.77 -7.48 -21.49
CA LEU A 198 7.50 -8.51 -22.19
C LEU A 198 8.72 -8.99 -21.39
N SER A 199 9.45 -8.08 -20.73
CA SER A 199 10.56 -8.46 -19.85
C SER A 199 10.13 -9.20 -18.59
N TRP A 200 8.89 -9.06 -18.13
CA TRP A 200 8.34 -9.87 -17.05
C TRP A 200 7.98 -11.29 -17.54
N ILE A 201 7.39 -11.42 -18.73
CA ILE A 201 7.03 -12.72 -19.32
C ILE A 201 8.29 -13.49 -19.73
N TYR A 202 9.24 -12.80 -20.38
CA TYR A 202 10.52 -13.35 -20.88
C TYR A 202 11.69 -12.80 -20.05
N LEU A 203 11.69 -13.08 -18.73
CA LEU A 203 12.66 -12.50 -17.80
C LEU A 203 14.10 -12.90 -18.14
N GLU A 204 14.31 -14.15 -18.57
CA GLU A 204 15.63 -14.67 -18.91
C GLU A 204 16.25 -14.01 -20.14
N ASP A 205 15.46 -13.64 -21.13
CA ASP A 205 15.92 -12.98 -22.35
C ASP A 205 16.21 -11.48 -22.13
N ASN A 206 15.69 -10.92 -21.03
CA ASN A 206 15.78 -9.48 -20.72
C ASN A 206 16.61 -9.16 -19.46
N LYS A 207 17.56 -10.03 -19.11
CA LYS A 207 18.40 -9.93 -17.87
C LYS A 207 19.16 -8.62 -17.75
N SER A 208 19.61 -8.01 -18.84
CA SER A 208 20.40 -6.77 -18.88
C SER A 208 19.58 -5.51 -19.17
N GLY A 209 18.27 -5.65 -19.42
CA GLY A 209 17.37 -4.57 -19.82
C GLY A 209 16.30 -4.21 -18.79
N ALA A 210 15.07 -4.11 -19.28
CA ALA A 210 13.91 -3.74 -18.44
C ALA A 210 13.57 -4.78 -17.35
N GLY A 211 14.04 -6.03 -17.48
CA GLY A 211 13.91 -7.12 -16.52
C GLY A 211 15.03 -7.18 -15.48
N TYR A 212 16.10 -6.40 -15.62
CA TYR A 212 17.30 -6.48 -14.79
C TYR A 212 16.99 -6.48 -13.29
N GLN A 213 16.18 -5.54 -12.83
CA GLN A 213 15.86 -5.38 -11.41
C GLN A 213 15.11 -6.59 -10.84
N ALA A 214 14.11 -7.11 -11.57
CA ALA A 214 13.38 -8.31 -11.19
C ALA A 214 14.26 -9.57 -11.21
N TYR A 215 15.12 -9.68 -12.22
CA TYR A 215 16.06 -10.78 -12.33
C TYR A 215 17.07 -10.81 -11.17
N GLN A 216 17.66 -9.66 -10.80
CA GLN A 216 18.58 -9.58 -9.67
C GLN A 216 17.87 -9.85 -8.33
N ALA A 217 16.61 -9.42 -8.19
CA ALA A 217 15.81 -9.76 -7.01
C ALA A 217 15.57 -11.27 -6.87
N MET A 218 15.32 -11.96 -7.98
CA MET A 218 15.19 -13.42 -7.99
C MET A 218 16.50 -14.13 -7.63
N ILE A 219 17.65 -13.62 -8.12
CA ILE A 219 18.97 -14.13 -7.74
C ILE A 219 19.20 -13.94 -6.24
N ALA A 220 18.82 -12.77 -5.67
CA ALA A 220 18.93 -12.50 -4.24
C ALA A 220 18.15 -13.54 -3.43
N LEU A 221 16.87 -13.76 -3.77
CA LEU A 221 16.02 -14.74 -3.10
C LEU A 221 16.59 -16.16 -3.21
N GLY A 222 17.09 -16.55 -4.38
CA GLY A 222 17.69 -17.86 -4.62
C GLY A 222 19.00 -18.07 -3.87
N ALA A 223 19.85 -17.03 -3.78
CA ALA A 223 21.12 -17.09 -3.07
C ALA A 223 20.99 -17.26 -1.55
N GLY A 224 19.88 -16.76 -0.97
CA GLY A 224 19.64 -16.85 0.47
C GLY A 224 19.30 -18.27 0.98
N GLY A 225 18.81 -19.17 0.13
CA GLY A 225 18.43 -20.52 0.55
C GLY A 225 17.47 -20.53 1.74
N TRP A 226 17.65 -21.48 2.67
CA TRP A 226 16.77 -21.61 3.84
C TRP A 226 17.06 -20.59 4.94
N THR A 227 18.32 -20.35 5.26
CA THR A 227 18.77 -19.58 6.44
C THR A 227 19.42 -18.25 6.12
N GLY A 228 19.62 -17.94 4.84
CA GLY A 228 20.27 -16.73 4.37
C GLY A 228 21.80 -16.81 4.39
N LEU A 229 22.42 -15.81 3.81
CA LEU A 229 23.89 -15.62 3.80
C LEU A 229 24.43 -15.00 5.10
N GLY A 230 23.53 -14.62 6.02
CA GLY A 230 23.83 -13.85 7.22
C GLY A 230 23.65 -12.35 7.03
N LEU A 231 23.27 -11.65 8.12
CA LEU A 231 23.09 -10.21 8.13
C LEU A 231 24.37 -9.49 7.68
N GLY A 232 24.22 -8.56 6.75
CA GLY A 232 25.35 -7.79 6.21
C GLY A 232 26.09 -8.45 5.05
N ASN A 233 25.91 -9.75 4.81
CA ASN A 233 26.65 -10.51 3.81
C ASN A 233 25.96 -10.57 2.43
N GLY A 234 24.81 -9.97 2.28
CA GLY A 234 24.12 -9.85 0.98
C GLY A 234 24.97 -9.08 -0.03
N ARG A 235 25.04 -9.57 -1.26
CA ARG A 235 25.80 -8.96 -2.36
C ARG A 235 24.93 -8.07 -3.23
N GLN A 236 23.65 -8.37 -3.36
CA GLN A 236 22.74 -7.68 -4.26
C GLN A 236 22.49 -6.23 -3.86
N LYS A 237 22.63 -5.88 -2.57
CA LYS A 237 22.58 -4.51 -2.06
C LYS A 237 23.76 -3.63 -2.49
N LEU A 238 24.84 -4.18 -3.02
CA LEU A 238 26.02 -3.44 -3.46
C LEU A 238 25.84 -2.71 -4.80
N GLY A 239 24.60 -2.53 -5.25
CA GLY A 239 24.25 -1.82 -6.48
C GLY A 239 23.69 -2.72 -7.59
N PHE A 240 23.62 -4.03 -7.38
CA PHE A 240 23.02 -4.95 -8.35
C PHE A 240 21.49 -4.82 -8.37
N VAL A 241 20.82 -4.63 -7.22
CA VAL A 241 19.38 -4.34 -7.15
C VAL A 241 19.20 -2.83 -6.97
N PRO A 242 18.75 -2.08 -7.99
CA PRO A 242 18.28 -0.71 -7.80
C PRO A 242 17.11 -0.67 -6.81
N GLU A 243 16.98 0.41 -6.04
CA GLU A 243 15.89 0.59 -5.06
C GLU A 243 15.77 -0.55 -4.03
N HIS A 244 16.93 -1.18 -3.66
CA HIS A 244 17.02 -2.27 -2.71
C HIS A 244 16.57 -1.89 -1.28
N HIS A 245 16.57 -0.60 -0.94
CA HIS A 245 16.14 -0.08 0.37
C HIS A 245 14.66 0.37 0.38
N THR A 246 14.00 0.45 -0.77
CA THR A 246 12.58 0.85 -0.91
C THR A 246 11.72 -0.32 -1.37
N ASP A 247 11.50 -0.46 -2.67
CA ASP A 247 10.52 -1.38 -3.26
C ASP A 247 10.98 -2.84 -3.27
N PHE A 248 12.30 -3.07 -3.23
CA PHE A 248 12.91 -4.40 -3.32
C PHE A 248 13.58 -4.88 -2.02
N ILE A 249 13.28 -4.25 -0.87
CA ILE A 249 13.87 -4.65 0.41
C ILE A 249 13.57 -6.09 0.78
N PHE A 250 12.43 -6.65 0.33
CA PHE A 250 12.06 -8.04 0.56
C PHE A 250 13.04 -9.04 -0.07
N SER A 251 13.65 -8.71 -1.23
CA SER A 251 14.69 -9.55 -1.81
C SER A 251 15.98 -9.58 -0.98
N ILE A 252 16.34 -8.46 -0.35
CA ILE A 252 17.49 -8.40 0.53
C ILE A 252 17.24 -9.17 1.83
N ILE A 253 16.00 -9.11 2.37
CA ILE A 253 15.58 -9.96 3.49
C ILE A 253 15.77 -11.44 3.12
N GLY A 254 15.34 -11.83 1.93
CA GLY A 254 15.50 -13.19 1.45
C GLY A 254 16.97 -13.60 1.25
N GLU A 255 17.83 -12.72 0.73
CA GLU A 255 19.26 -12.99 0.55
C GLU A 255 19.97 -13.15 1.90
N GLU A 256 19.75 -12.24 2.84
CA GLU A 256 20.50 -12.21 4.10
C GLU A 256 19.93 -13.12 5.19
N LEU A 257 18.61 -13.29 5.29
CA LEU A 257 17.94 -14.05 6.34
C LEU A 257 17.25 -15.31 5.83
N GLY A 258 17.20 -15.52 4.51
CA GLY A 258 16.71 -16.73 3.88
C GLY A 258 15.19 -16.88 3.83
N LEU A 259 14.75 -18.05 3.37
CA LEU A 259 13.35 -18.39 3.17
C LEU A 259 12.54 -18.36 4.47
N VAL A 260 13.12 -18.81 5.59
CA VAL A 260 12.41 -18.82 6.88
C VAL A 260 11.98 -17.41 7.28
N ALA A 261 12.87 -16.42 7.15
CA ALA A 261 12.56 -15.03 7.48
C ALA A 261 11.52 -14.43 6.52
N THR A 262 11.62 -14.71 5.22
CA THR A 262 10.61 -14.22 4.26
C THR A 262 9.23 -14.82 4.52
N LEU A 263 9.13 -16.10 4.89
CA LEU A 263 7.87 -16.73 5.28
C LEU A 263 7.31 -16.14 6.59
N LEU A 264 8.17 -15.81 7.56
CA LEU A 264 7.73 -15.10 8.78
C LEU A 264 7.18 -13.70 8.46
N VAL A 265 7.78 -12.97 7.53
CA VAL A 265 7.26 -11.67 7.07
C VAL A 265 5.88 -11.85 6.42
N VAL A 266 5.73 -12.81 5.51
CA VAL A 266 4.44 -13.13 4.88
C VAL A 266 3.39 -13.50 5.93
N THR A 267 3.74 -14.36 6.88
CA THR A 267 2.86 -14.79 7.96
C THR A 267 2.44 -13.62 8.86
N ALA A 268 3.35 -12.67 9.13
CA ALA A 268 3.04 -11.46 9.89
C ALA A 268 2.02 -10.57 9.16
N PHE A 269 2.14 -10.39 7.84
CA PHE A 269 1.13 -9.65 7.07
C PHE A 269 -0.21 -10.37 7.04
N ILE A 270 -0.24 -11.69 6.86
CA ILE A 270 -1.48 -12.49 6.94
C ILE A 270 -2.11 -12.32 8.33
N ALA A 271 -1.33 -12.39 9.40
CA ALA A 271 -1.79 -12.18 10.75
C ALA A 271 -2.37 -10.77 10.98
N ILE A 272 -1.73 -9.73 10.43
CA ILE A 272 -2.24 -8.35 10.47
C ILE A 272 -3.60 -8.25 9.79
N VAL A 273 -3.74 -8.84 8.58
CA VAL A 273 -5.02 -8.83 7.84
C VAL A 273 -6.11 -9.58 8.61
N ILE A 274 -5.82 -10.78 9.10
CA ILE A 274 -6.79 -11.57 9.88
C ILE A 274 -7.21 -10.82 11.14
N CYS A 275 -6.26 -10.27 11.91
CA CYS A 275 -6.55 -9.46 13.09
C CYS A 275 -7.38 -8.22 12.74
N GLY A 276 -7.04 -7.53 11.65
CA GLY A 276 -7.75 -6.35 11.22
C GLY A 276 -9.18 -6.63 10.76
N VAL A 277 -9.40 -7.71 10.01
CA VAL A 277 -10.74 -8.18 9.62
C VAL A 277 -11.55 -8.59 10.86
N TYR A 278 -10.95 -9.28 11.82
CA TYR A 278 -11.59 -9.64 13.08
C TYR A 278 -12.00 -8.39 13.88
N ILE A 279 -11.11 -7.39 13.98
CA ILE A 279 -11.40 -6.09 14.61
C ILE A 279 -12.56 -5.40 13.90
N ALA A 280 -12.53 -5.33 12.57
CA ALA A 280 -13.58 -4.73 11.76
C ALA A 280 -14.94 -5.42 11.99
N TRP A 281 -14.96 -6.75 11.98
CA TRP A 281 -16.19 -7.54 12.21
C TRP A 281 -16.78 -7.33 13.60
N SER A 282 -15.92 -7.12 14.60
CA SER A 282 -16.32 -6.88 16.00
C SER A 282 -16.67 -5.42 16.29
N SER A 283 -16.66 -4.54 15.29
CA SER A 283 -16.99 -3.12 15.45
C SER A 283 -18.48 -2.92 15.78
N SER A 284 -18.76 -1.88 16.58
CA SER A 284 -20.13 -1.53 17.00
C SER A 284 -20.98 -0.92 15.88
N ASP A 285 -20.38 -0.35 14.84
CA ASP A 285 -21.08 0.34 13.75
C ASP A 285 -20.55 -0.06 12.36
N THR A 286 -21.34 0.27 11.33
CA THR A 286 -21.00 -0.04 9.93
C THR A 286 -19.79 0.75 9.45
N PHE A 287 -19.59 1.98 9.94
CA PHE A 287 -18.42 2.78 9.57
C PHE A 287 -17.13 2.12 10.07
N GLY A 288 -17.09 1.69 11.35
CA GLY A 288 -15.94 0.99 11.91
C GLY A 288 -15.65 -0.34 11.20
N LEU A 289 -16.69 -1.09 10.82
CA LEU A 289 -16.55 -2.30 10.00
C LEU A 289 -15.89 -1.97 8.65
N LEU A 290 -16.38 -0.97 7.94
CA LEU A 290 -15.86 -0.60 6.62
C LEU A 290 -14.46 0.02 6.72
N LEU A 291 -14.23 0.89 7.72
CA LEU A 291 -12.93 1.50 7.96
C LEU A 291 -11.87 0.46 8.31
N GLY A 292 -12.17 -0.41 9.27
CA GLY A 292 -11.25 -1.48 9.68
C GLY A 292 -10.97 -2.48 8.57
N SER A 293 -11.98 -2.88 7.81
CA SER A 293 -11.81 -3.74 6.63
C SER A 293 -10.97 -3.05 5.55
N GLY A 294 -11.27 -1.79 5.24
CA GLY A 294 -10.55 -1.00 4.23
C GLY A 294 -9.07 -0.84 4.58
N VAL A 295 -8.75 -0.50 5.83
CA VAL A 295 -7.37 -0.40 6.31
C VAL A 295 -6.65 -1.75 6.24
N SER A 296 -7.31 -2.83 6.67
CA SER A 296 -6.73 -4.18 6.66
C SER A 296 -6.41 -4.65 5.25
N PHE A 297 -7.35 -4.46 4.32
CA PHE A 297 -7.13 -4.80 2.91
C PHE A 297 -6.11 -3.89 2.23
N LEU A 298 -6.03 -2.60 2.60
CA LEU A 298 -5.01 -1.70 2.07
C LEU A 298 -3.60 -2.22 2.42
N VAL A 299 -3.35 -2.54 3.69
CA VAL A 299 -2.06 -3.09 4.14
C VAL A 299 -1.79 -4.44 3.47
N GLY A 300 -2.77 -5.33 3.45
CA GLY A 300 -2.64 -6.67 2.86
C GLY A 300 -2.37 -6.65 1.35
N LEU A 301 -3.15 -5.88 0.59
CA LEU A 301 -2.99 -5.74 -0.86
C LEU A 301 -1.66 -5.07 -1.21
N GLN A 302 -1.23 -4.05 -0.47
CA GLN A 302 0.06 -3.40 -0.71
C GLN A 302 1.22 -4.36 -0.48
N ALA A 303 1.19 -5.13 0.62
CA ALA A 303 2.18 -6.16 0.89
C ALA A 303 2.15 -7.28 -0.17
N PHE A 304 0.96 -7.77 -0.54
CA PHE A 304 0.79 -8.78 -1.58
C PHE A 304 1.37 -8.35 -2.93
N ILE A 305 1.07 -7.11 -3.35
CA ILE A 305 1.60 -6.58 -4.62
C ILE A 305 3.12 -6.44 -4.55
N ASN A 306 3.68 -5.89 -3.45
CA ASN A 306 5.13 -5.75 -3.30
C ASN A 306 5.83 -7.11 -3.36
N ILE A 307 5.41 -8.07 -2.54
CA ILE A 307 5.99 -9.42 -2.49
C ILE A 307 5.84 -10.10 -3.84
N GLY A 308 4.66 -9.99 -4.49
CA GLY A 308 4.41 -10.54 -5.81
C GLY A 308 5.32 -9.96 -6.91
N VAL A 309 5.64 -8.66 -6.82
CA VAL A 309 6.61 -8.01 -7.73
C VAL A 309 8.03 -8.50 -7.48
N VAL A 310 8.46 -8.55 -6.23
CA VAL A 310 9.81 -8.97 -5.85
C VAL A 310 10.07 -10.44 -6.19
N THR A 311 9.06 -11.29 -6.08
CA THR A 311 9.11 -12.71 -6.49
C THR A 311 8.83 -12.93 -7.98
N SER A 312 8.71 -11.86 -8.77
CA SER A 312 8.36 -11.91 -10.21
C SER A 312 7.02 -12.59 -10.53
N ALA A 313 6.17 -12.85 -9.54
CA ALA A 313 4.79 -13.32 -9.74
C ALA A 313 3.88 -12.23 -10.36
N LEU A 314 4.23 -10.95 -10.16
CA LEU A 314 3.56 -9.80 -10.74
C LEU A 314 4.56 -8.93 -11.53
N PRO A 315 4.09 -8.19 -12.56
CA PRO A 315 4.95 -7.29 -13.33
C PRO A 315 5.53 -6.16 -12.45
N ASN A 316 6.77 -5.79 -12.72
CA ASN A 316 7.54 -4.82 -11.93
C ASN A 316 6.78 -3.48 -11.75
N LYS A 317 6.47 -3.16 -10.49
CA LYS A 317 5.79 -1.96 -10.01
C LYS A 317 6.39 -1.54 -8.67
N GLY A 318 6.75 -0.27 -8.55
CA GLY A 318 7.27 0.29 -7.31
C GLY A 318 6.13 0.58 -6.31
N LEU A 319 6.00 -0.27 -5.31
CA LEU A 319 5.16 -0.03 -4.13
C LEU A 319 5.97 -0.42 -2.90
N PRO A 320 6.11 0.46 -1.90
CA PRO A 320 6.86 0.12 -0.69
C PRO A 320 6.15 -0.96 0.12
N LEU A 321 6.93 -1.85 0.75
CA LEU A 321 6.40 -2.85 1.68
C LEU A 321 6.03 -2.15 3.00
N PRO A 322 4.76 -2.22 3.46
CA PRO A 322 4.32 -1.52 4.67
C PRO A 322 5.19 -1.87 5.87
N PHE A 323 5.46 -0.89 6.74
CA PHE A 323 6.27 -1.00 7.97
C PHE A 323 7.76 -1.27 7.77
N ILE A 324 8.20 -1.84 6.64
CA ILE A 324 9.58 -2.30 6.41
C ILE A 324 10.36 -1.35 5.51
N SER A 325 9.81 -1.00 4.33
CA SER A 325 10.50 -0.20 3.31
C SER A 325 10.87 1.20 3.80
N TYR A 326 11.99 1.71 3.30
CA TYR A 326 12.37 3.11 3.50
C TYR A 326 11.37 4.05 2.81
N GLY A 327 10.85 5.01 3.60
CA GLY A 327 9.94 6.02 3.07
C GLY A 327 9.20 6.77 4.18
N GLY A 328 9.52 8.08 4.35
CA GLY A 328 8.97 8.87 5.45
C GLY A 328 7.43 8.91 5.48
N THR A 329 6.80 9.30 4.37
CA THR A 329 5.33 9.37 4.29
C THR A 329 4.66 7.99 4.34
N SER A 330 5.30 6.98 3.76
CA SER A 330 4.75 5.61 3.74
C SER A 330 4.74 4.99 5.14
N ILE A 331 5.80 5.18 5.96
CA ILE A 331 5.85 4.64 7.31
C ILE A 331 4.86 5.34 8.24
N ILE A 332 4.71 6.67 8.11
CA ILE A 332 3.70 7.43 8.86
C ILE A 332 2.28 6.94 8.50
N ALA A 333 1.97 6.81 7.21
CA ALA A 333 0.68 6.33 6.75
C ALA A 333 0.40 4.89 7.26
N SER A 334 1.39 4.01 7.18
CA SER A 334 1.27 2.63 7.66
C SER A 334 1.03 2.55 9.17
N LEU A 335 1.74 3.37 9.96
CA LEU A 335 1.55 3.42 11.41
C LEU A 335 0.23 4.06 11.79
N MET A 336 -0.21 5.10 11.07
CA MET A 336 -1.53 5.70 11.26
C MET A 336 -2.64 4.68 10.99
N MET A 337 -2.50 3.84 9.94
CA MET A 337 -3.43 2.75 9.66
C MET A 337 -3.50 1.75 10.83
N ALA A 338 -2.36 1.37 11.41
CA ALA A 338 -2.32 0.52 12.59
C ALA A 338 -3.03 1.17 13.79
N GLY A 339 -2.82 2.47 14.01
CA GLY A 339 -3.50 3.26 15.03
C GLY A 339 -5.02 3.28 14.86
N LEU A 340 -5.51 3.43 13.62
CA LEU A 340 -6.94 3.36 13.33
C LEU A 340 -7.55 1.99 13.63
N LEU A 341 -6.84 0.90 13.33
CA LEU A 341 -7.29 -0.45 13.70
C LEU A 341 -7.36 -0.62 15.21
N LEU A 342 -6.38 -0.10 15.96
CA LEU A 342 -6.41 -0.11 17.42
C LEU A 342 -7.59 0.68 17.97
N ASN A 343 -7.88 1.84 17.40
CA ASN A 343 -9.01 2.67 17.77
C ASN A 343 -10.34 1.93 17.57
N VAL A 344 -10.57 1.36 16.38
CA VAL A 344 -11.77 0.55 16.09
C VAL A 344 -11.88 -0.61 17.09
N SER A 345 -10.74 -1.23 17.47
CA SER A 345 -10.74 -2.33 18.46
C SER A 345 -11.17 -1.90 19.86
N GLY A 346 -10.93 -0.66 20.24
CA GLY A 346 -11.36 -0.08 21.54
C GLY A 346 -12.87 0.17 21.64
N HIS A 347 -13.56 0.31 20.50
CA HIS A 347 -14.98 0.60 20.42
C HIS A 347 -15.82 -0.62 20.01
N ARG A 348 -15.54 -1.79 20.58
CA ARG A 348 -16.27 -3.03 20.31
C ARG A 348 -17.70 -2.93 20.84
N GLY A 349 -18.68 -3.28 19.99
CA GLY A 349 -20.06 -3.47 20.39
C GLY A 349 -20.32 -4.91 20.87
N PRO A 350 -21.47 -5.19 21.49
CA PRO A 350 -21.90 -6.55 21.73
C PRO A 350 -21.95 -7.29 20.37
N VAL A 351 -21.45 -8.54 20.39
CA VAL A 351 -21.44 -9.40 19.19
C VAL A 351 -22.85 -9.40 18.58
N ARG A 352 -22.97 -8.91 17.33
CA ARG A 352 -24.22 -8.98 16.59
C ARG A 352 -24.60 -10.43 16.40
N THR A 353 -25.42 -10.97 17.30
CA THR A 353 -26.14 -12.21 17.03
C THR A 353 -27.06 -11.92 15.86
N ARG A 354 -26.85 -12.59 14.71
CA ARG A 354 -27.80 -12.54 13.59
C ARG A 354 -29.18 -12.87 14.12
N PRO A 355 -30.24 -12.09 13.80
CA PRO A 355 -31.58 -12.58 14.00
C PRO A 355 -31.69 -13.88 13.21
N THR A 356 -31.95 -14.98 13.90
CA THR A 356 -32.41 -16.22 13.27
C THR A 356 -33.61 -15.84 12.41
N ALA A 357 -33.47 -16.06 11.09
CA ALA A 357 -34.58 -15.91 10.15
C ALA A 357 -35.70 -16.81 10.64
N GLN A 358 -36.80 -16.21 11.12
CA GLN A 358 -38.11 -16.85 11.24
C GLN A 358 -38.85 -16.67 9.94
#